data_7a4ba2c6111dda8f96634f226f188abc
#
_entry.id   7a4ba2c6111dda8f96634f226f188abc
#
_cell.length_a   1.000
_cell.length_b   1.000
_cell.length_c   1.000
_cell.angle_alpha   90.00
_cell.angle_beta   90.00
_cell.angle_gamma   90.00
#
_symmetry.space_group_name_H-M   'P 1'
#
loop_
_entity.id
_entity.type
_entity.pdbx_description
1 polymer ?
#
loop_
_entity_poly.entity_id
_entity_poly.type
_entity_poly.pdbx_seq_one_letter_code
_entity_poly.pdbx_strand_id
1 'polypeptide(L)'
;TVSEDGTVKVMARVDNYGSNSLNTDVNLYIGNKLYDIQNVTVEAGESSIVYFKDIASGKYNSILAGNTPYLMAELNSKDMLAGDNIVYDILDNGSENKILLVTDKNTFLEKALKISGSQTIDKVQPKDAEAADIEEYSLVVYDGVLPGKLSETGNIIFINPPASDV
;
A
#
# COMPACT_ATOMS: atom_id res chain seq x y z
N THR A 1 -6.91 -7.02 3.36
CA THR A 1 -5.77 -7.61 4.12
C THR A 1 -5.13 -8.72 3.33
N VAL A 2 -3.80 -8.81 3.37
CA VAL A 2 -3.02 -9.89 2.74
C VAL A 2 -2.78 -10.99 3.78
N SER A 3 -3.07 -12.23 3.44
CA SER A 3 -2.79 -13.41 4.29
C SER A 3 -1.33 -13.86 4.12
N GLU A 4 -0.80 -14.68 5.03
CA GLU A 4 0.58 -15.22 4.99
C GLU A 4 0.90 -16.00 3.70
N ASP A 5 -0.12 -16.59 3.05
CA ASP A 5 0.01 -17.28 1.76
C ASP A 5 -0.05 -16.32 0.55
N GLY A 6 -0.07 -15.01 0.78
CA GLY A 6 -0.19 -13.98 -0.24
C GLY A 6 -1.59 -13.82 -0.85
N THR A 7 -2.61 -14.47 -0.27
CA THR A 7 -4.00 -14.28 -0.68
C THR A 7 -4.53 -12.95 -0.16
N VAL A 8 -5.14 -12.14 -1.03
CA VAL A 8 -5.75 -10.87 -0.67
C VAL A 8 -7.23 -11.06 -0.41
N LYS A 9 -7.67 -10.74 0.80
CA LYS A 9 -9.08 -10.70 1.18
C LYS A 9 -9.60 -9.28 1.09
N VAL A 10 -10.67 -9.10 0.32
CA VAL A 10 -11.27 -7.80 0.05
C VAL A 10 -12.67 -7.75 0.64
N MET A 11 -12.97 -6.67 1.34
CA MET A 11 -14.30 -6.36 1.82
C MET A 11 -14.60 -4.88 1.58
N ALA A 12 -15.87 -4.56 1.36
CA ALA A 12 -16.37 -3.19 1.29
C ALA A 12 -17.52 -3.02 2.26
N ARG A 13 -17.60 -1.86 2.91
CA ARG A 13 -18.74 -1.46 3.71
C ARG A 13 -19.63 -0.56 2.87
N VAL A 14 -20.93 -0.86 2.86
CA VAL A 14 -21.97 -0.06 2.22
C VAL A 14 -22.85 0.54 3.29
N ASP A 15 -22.98 1.86 3.30
CA ASP A 15 -23.84 2.61 4.22
C ASP A 15 -25.04 3.16 3.45
N ASN A 16 -26.28 2.91 3.93
CA ASN A 16 -27.49 3.45 3.35
C ASN A 16 -28.08 4.55 4.22
N TYR A 17 -27.84 5.79 3.85
CA TYR A 17 -28.41 6.97 4.52
C TYR A 17 -29.82 7.34 4.03
N GLY A 18 -30.36 6.58 3.09
CA GLY A 18 -31.70 6.78 2.56
C GLY A 18 -32.81 6.33 3.53
N SER A 19 -34.04 6.67 3.19
CA SER A 19 -35.25 6.28 3.96
C SER A 19 -35.86 4.94 3.55
N ASN A 20 -35.32 4.29 2.53
CA ASN A 20 -35.78 3.02 2.01
C ASN A 20 -34.65 2.00 1.98
N SER A 21 -34.99 0.73 2.03
CA SER A 21 -34.02 -0.37 1.79
C SER A 21 -33.44 -0.27 0.39
N LEU A 22 -32.11 -0.44 0.31
CA LEU A 22 -31.34 -0.46 -0.93
C LEU A 22 -30.94 -1.89 -1.26
N ASN A 23 -31.32 -2.39 -2.43
CA ASN A 23 -30.78 -3.64 -2.98
C ASN A 23 -29.99 -3.30 -4.26
N THR A 24 -28.70 -3.63 -4.26
CA THR A 24 -27.82 -3.25 -5.35
C THR A 24 -26.62 -4.19 -5.46
N ASP A 25 -25.91 -4.10 -6.57
CA ASP A 25 -24.65 -4.81 -6.77
C ASP A 25 -23.46 -3.92 -6.42
N VAL A 26 -22.44 -4.53 -5.85
CA VAL A 26 -21.12 -3.93 -5.63
C VAL A 26 -20.13 -4.64 -6.54
N ASN A 27 -19.55 -3.91 -7.45
CA ASN A 27 -18.58 -4.39 -8.42
C ASN A 27 -17.17 -4.18 -7.86
N LEU A 28 -16.34 -5.23 -7.84
CA LEU A 28 -14.92 -5.13 -7.52
C LEU A 28 -14.09 -5.20 -8.80
N TYR A 29 -13.21 -4.24 -8.97
CA TYR A 29 -12.25 -4.20 -10.07
C TYR A 29 -10.82 -4.31 -9.52
N ILE A 30 -9.95 -4.96 -10.29
CA ILE A 30 -8.49 -4.90 -10.12
C ILE A 30 -7.94 -4.07 -11.29
N GLY A 31 -7.44 -2.87 -11.00
CA GLY A 31 -7.21 -1.89 -12.04
C GLY A 31 -8.51 -1.62 -12.81
N ASN A 32 -8.46 -1.73 -14.13
CA ASN A 32 -9.62 -1.50 -15.00
C ASN A 32 -10.42 -2.78 -15.35
N LYS A 33 -10.10 -3.93 -14.70
CA LYS A 33 -10.76 -5.20 -15.01
C LYS A 33 -11.72 -5.60 -13.91
N LEU A 34 -12.99 -5.83 -14.27
CA LEU A 34 -13.98 -6.40 -13.36
C LEU A 34 -13.50 -7.77 -12.87
N TYR A 35 -13.48 -7.94 -11.56
CA TYR A 35 -13.01 -9.14 -10.88
C TYR A 35 -14.14 -9.97 -10.27
N ASP A 36 -15.04 -9.30 -9.55
CA ASP A 36 -16.14 -9.94 -8.83
C ASP A 36 -17.34 -9.01 -8.69
N ILE A 37 -18.52 -9.57 -8.53
CA ILE A 37 -19.77 -8.84 -8.29
C ILE A 37 -20.48 -9.50 -7.12
N GLN A 38 -20.89 -8.70 -6.13
CA GLN A 38 -21.65 -9.15 -4.99
C GLN A 38 -22.92 -8.32 -4.83
N ASN A 39 -24.05 -8.99 -4.68
CA ASN A 39 -25.31 -8.31 -4.36
C ASN A 39 -25.41 -8.06 -2.86
N VAL A 40 -25.92 -6.89 -2.48
CA VAL A 40 -26.14 -6.50 -1.10
C VAL A 40 -27.48 -5.83 -0.92
N THR A 41 -28.13 -6.16 0.19
CA THR A 41 -29.31 -5.43 0.67
C THR A 41 -28.93 -4.71 1.95
N VAL A 42 -29.18 -3.40 2.00
CA VAL A 42 -28.91 -2.55 3.17
C VAL A 42 -30.18 -1.83 3.55
N GLU A 43 -30.67 -2.05 4.76
CA GLU A 43 -31.87 -1.39 5.26
C GLU A 43 -31.65 0.12 5.46
N ALA A 44 -32.76 0.87 5.52
CA ALA A 44 -32.70 2.33 5.72
C ALA A 44 -31.94 2.71 7.00
N GLY A 45 -30.93 3.54 6.89
CA GLY A 45 -30.10 3.99 8.01
C GLY A 45 -29.08 2.96 8.51
N GLU A 46 -28.96 1.81 7.85
CA GLU A 46 -28.09 0.72 8.25
C GLU A 46 -26.84 0.62 7.37
N SER A 47 -25.92 -0.25 7.78
CA SER A 47 -24.69 -0.58 7.05
C SER A 47 -24.58 -2.09 6.85
N SER A 48 -23.98 -2.51 5.75
CA SER A 48 -23.68 -3.90 5.49
C SER A 48 -22.26 -4.08 4.98
N ILE A 49 -21.64 -5.23 5.26
CA ILE A 49 -20.32 -5.57 4.78
C ILE A 49 -20.45 -6.59 3.66
N VAL A 50 -19.79 -6.29 2.54
CA VAL A 50 -19.70 -7.16 1.37
C VAL A 50 -18.32 -7.81 1.36
N TYR A 51 -18.29 -9.13 1.23
CA TYR A 51 -17.06 -9.90 1.08
C TYR A 51 -16.93 -10.36 -0.35
N PHE A 52 -15.81 -10.05 -0.96
CA PHE A 52 -15.52 -10.47 -2.32
C PHE A 52 -14.73 -11.78 -2.33
N LYS A 53 -14.70 -12.40 -3.51
CA LYS A 53 -13.88 -13.57 -3.75
C LYS A 53 -12.40 -13.27 -3.52
N ASP A 54 -11.73 -14.16 -2.80
CA ASP A 54 -10.30 -14.04 -2.52
C ASP A 54 -9.47 -13.91 -3.80
N ILE A 55 -8.53 -12.96 -3.79
CA ILE A 55 -7.59 -12.75 -4.89
C ILE A 55 -6.35 -13.59 -4.61
N ALA A 56 -6.14 -14.64 -5.41
CA ALA A 56 -5.00 -15.53 -5.24
C ALA A 56 -3.68 -14.81 -5.51
N SER A 57 -2.64 -15.16 -4.75
CA SER A 57 -1.26 -14.74 -4.94
C SER A 57 -0.83 -14.90 -6.41
N GLY A 58 -0.20 -13.88 -6.97
CA GLY A 58 0.25 -13.89 -8.36
C GLY A 58 -0.81 -13.61 -9.43
N LYS A 59 -2.12 -13.75 -9.12
CA LYS A 59 -3.16 -13.43 -10.10
C LYS A 59 -3.26 -11.92 -10.37
N TYR A 60 -3.07 -11.10 -9.34
CA TYR A 60 -3.01 -9.66 -9.51
C TYR A 60 -1.74 -9.22 -10.26
N ASN A 61 -0.60 -9.87 -10.06
CA ASN A 61 0.63 -9.57 -10.80
C ASN A 61 0.47 -9.73 -12.32
N SER A 62 -0.28 -10.76 -12.75
CA SER A 62 -0.58 -10.98 -14.18
C SER A 62 -1.57 -9.95 -14.75
N ILE A 63 -2.44 -9.38 -13.91
CA ILE A 63 -3.40 -8.34 -14.31
C ILE A 63 -2.72 -6.98 -14.40
N LEU A 64 -1.64 -6.80 -13.65
CA LEU A 64 -0.99 -5.52 -13.35
C LEU A 64 0.27 -5.24 -14.16
N ALA A 65 0.62 -6.09 -15.13
CA ALA A 65 1.83 -5.92 -15.93
C ALA A 65 2.05 -4.44 -16.33
N GLY A 66 2.80 -3.71 -15.51
CA GLY A 66 3.24 -2.34 -15.74
C GLY A 66 2.41 -1.20 -15.13
N ASN A 67 1.35 -1.48 -14.35
CA ASN A 67 0.53 -0.45 -13.71
C ASN A 67 0.49 -0.62 -12.18
N THR A 68 0.34 0.50 -11.48
CA THR A 68 0.12 0.49 -10.02
C THR A 68 -1.13 -0.31 -9.67
N PRO A 69 -1.02 -1.32 -8.82
CA PRO A 69 -2.14 -2.16 -8.46
C PRO A 69 -3.11 -1.40 -7.56
N TYR A 70 -4.27 -1.09 -8.06
CA TYR A 70 -5.34 -0.58 -7.23
C TYR A 70 -6.58 -1.48 -7.33
N LEU A 71 -7.30 -1.52 -6.24
CA LEU A 71 -8.65 -2.03 -6.16
C LEU A 71 -9.63 -0.87 -6.30
N MET A 72 -10.73 -1.11 -6.96
CA MET A 72 -11.84 -0.17 -7.02
C MET A 72 -13.12 -0.93 -6.73
N ALA A 73 -13.86 -0.53 -5.71
CA ALA A 73 -15.20 -1.01 -5.49
C ALA A 73 -16.21 0.07 -5.90
N GLU A 74 -17.18 -0.33 -6.71
CA GLU A 74 -18.21 0.55 -7.26
C GLU A 74 -19.60 0.02 -6.90
N LEU A 75 -20.40 0.87 -6.28
CA LEU A 75 -21.81 0.61 -5.99
C LEU A 75 -22.64 0.92 -7.23
N ASN A 76 -23.38 -0.07 -7.73
CA ASN A 76 -24.25 0.13 -8.89
C ASN A 76 -25.59 0.76 -8.46
N SER A 77 -25.53 1.95 -7.87
CA SER A 77 -26.69 2.72 -7.43
C SER A 77 -26.73 4.09 -8.13
N LYS A 78 -27.95 4.55 -8.39
CA LYS A 78 -28.18 5.93 -8.86
C LYS A 78 -28.81 6.70 -7.71
N ASP A 79 -27.99 7.46 -7.02
CA ASP A 79 -28.40 8.37 -5.97
C ASP A 79 -27.99 9.82 -6.28
N MET A 80 -28.15 10.72 -5.30
CA MET A 80 -27.87 12.14 -5.51
C MET A 80 -26.37 12.46 -5.41
N LEU A 81 -25.53 11.55 -4.90
CA LEU A 81 -24.11 11.77 -4.68
C LEU A 81 -23.25 10.64 -5.29
N ALA A 82 -23.26 10.55 -6.61
CA ALA A 82 -22.55 9.49 -7.33
C ALA A 82 -21.02 9.39 -7.01
N GLY A 83 -20.44 10.43 -6.38
CA GLY A 83 -19.02 10.46 -6.06
C GLY A 83 -18.61 9.57 -4.87
N ASP A 84 -19.53 9.22 -3.97
CA ASP A 84 -19.28 8.33 -2.83
C ASP A 84 -19.62 6.85 -3.12
N ASN A 85 -20.13 6.58 -4.32
CA ASN A 85 -20.40 5.23 -4.79
C ASN A 85 -19.14 4.49 -5.26
N ILE A 86 -17.98 5.14 -5.25
CA ILE A 86 -16.71 4.55 -5.70
C ILE A 86 -15.65 4.74 -4.62
N VAL A 87 -14.97 3.67 -4.27
CA VAL A 87 -13.84 3.68 -3.34
C VAL A 87 -12.63 2.97 -3.94
N TYR A 88 -11.45 3.48 -3.65
CA TYR A 88 -10.18 2.94 -4.12
C TYR A 88 -9.32 2.49 -2.96
N ASP A 89 -8.56 1.43 -3.18
CA ASP A 89 -7.50 0.98 -2.30
C ASP A 89 -6.29 0.54 -3.12
N ILE A 90 -5.10 0.64 -2.57
CA ILE A 90 -3.87 0.20 -3.23
C ILE A 90 -3.54 -1.20 -2.74
N LEU A 91 -3.38 -2.13 -3.69
CA LEU A 91 -2.83 -3.43 -3.38
C LEU A 91 -1.34 -3.27 -3.07
N ASP A 92 -1.00 -3.34 -1.81
CA ASP A 92 0.38 -3.60 -1.42
C ASP A 92 0.69 -5.05 -1.83
N ASN A 93 1.53 -5.19 -2.85
CA ASN A 93 1.90 -6.50 -3.41
C ASN A 93 2.83 -7.30 -2.48
N GLY A 94 3.01 -6.85 -1.23
CA GLY A 94 3.86 -7.55 -0.26
C GLY A 94 5.31 -7.70 -0.73
N SER A 95 5.75 -6.85 -1.68
CA SER A 95 7.17 -6.74 -1.96
C SER A 95 7.84 -6.41 -0.63
N GLU A 96 8.76 -7.25 -0.20
CA GLU A 96 9.57 -6.98 0.99
C GLU A 96 10.16 -5.59 0.83
N ASN A 97 9.56 -4.62 1.51
CA ASN A 97 10.08 -3.26 1.51
C ASN A 97 11.38 -3.29 2.30
N LYS A 98 12.48 -3.51 1.59
CA LYS A 98 13.79 -3.43 2.19
C LYS A 98 14.17 -1.97 2.41
N ILE A 99 14.56 -1.64 3.61
CA ILE A 99 15.06 -0.32 3.99
C ILE A 99 16.54 -0.44 4.32
N LEU A 100 17.35 0.39 3.69
CA LEU A 100 18.75 0.57 4.09
C LEU A 100 18.81 1.73 5.08
N LEU A 101 19.29 1.46 6.29
CA LEU A 101 19.56 2.48 7.31
C LEU A 101 21.08 2.67 7.43
N VAL A 102 21.56 3.82 6.98
CA VAL A 102 22.95 4.24 7.12
C VAL A 102 23.08 5.12 8.36
N THR A 103 23.66 4.58 9.42
CA THR A 103 23.78 5.27 10.71
C THR A 103 24.94 4.71 11.53
N ASP A 104 25.53 5.54 12.38
CA ASP A 104 26.55 5.07 13.31
C ASP A 104 25.96 4.19 14.44
N LYS A 105 24.90 4.64 15.13
CA LYS A 105 24.32 3.92 16.28
C LYS A 105 22.88 4.28 16.63
N ASN A 106 22.09 4.85 15.72
CA ASN A 106 20.75 5.32 16.06
C ASN A 106 19.73 4.18 16.21
N THR A 107 19.69 3.57 17.41
CA THR A 107 18.72 2.49 17.72
C THR A 107 17.28 2.98 17.79
N PHE A 108 17.03 4.26 18.06
CA PHE A 108 15.67 4.81 18.07
C PHE A 108 15.10 4.85 16.66
N LEU A 109 15.89 5.30 15.70
CA LEU A 109 15.49 5.35 14.31
C LEU A 109 15.23 3.95 13.74
N GLU A 110 16.11 2.99 14.04
CA GLU A 110 15.91 1.58 13.70
C GLU A 110 14.58 1.04 14.23
N LYS A 111 14.27 1.31 15.52
CA LYS A 111 13.00 0.90 16.11
C LYS A 111 11.80 1.61 15.50
N ALA A 112 11.92 2.91 15.22
CA ALA A 112 10.85 3.68 14.59
C ALA A 112 10.50 3.14 13.20
N LEU A 113 11.49 2.80 12.40
CA LEU A 113 11.30 2.20 11.08
C LEU A 113 10.66 0.80 11.16
N LYS A 114 10.88 0.04 12.24
CA LYS A 114 10.26 -1.29 12.45
C LYS A 114 8.79 -1.24 12.87
N ILE A 115 8.29 -0.10 13.34
CA ILE A 115 6.91 0.02 13.86
C ILE A 115 5.87 -0.16 12.74
N SER A 116 6.19 0.20 11.51
CA SER A 116 5.24 0.18 10.40
C SER A 116 5.00 -1.21 9.76
N GLY A 117 5.50 -2.29 10.35
CA GLY A 117 5.10 -3.66 9.96
C GLY A 117 6.19 -4.50 9.29
N SER A 118 5.88 -5.17 8.20
CA SER A 118 6.64 -6.24 7.54
C SER A 118 7.89 -5.78 6.74
N GLN A 119 8.64 -4.80 7.25
CA GLN A 119 9.81 -4.27 6.53
C GLN A 119 11.09 -4.92 7.02
N THR A 120 11.94 -5.33 6.10
CA THR A 120 13.31 -5.75 6.40
C THR A 120 14.21 -4.51 6.44
N ILE A 121 14.95 -4.32 7.54
CA ILE A 121 15.85 -3.20 7.71
C ILE A 121 17.28 -3.72 7.78
N ASP A 122 18.05 -3.37 6.77
CA ASP A 122 19.49 -3.58 6.75
C ASP A 122 20.18 -2.32 7.28
N LYS A 123 21.03 -2.50 8.30
CA LYS A 123 21.75 -1.40 8.91
C LYS A 123 23.24 -1.50 8.57
N VAL A 124 23.77 -0.40 8.03
CA VAL A 124 25.19 -0.28 7.72
C VAL A 124 25.81 0.96 8.36
N GLN A 125 27.11 0.91 8.63
CA GLN A 125 27.83 2.08 9.07
C GLN A 125 28.11 3.02 7.88
N PRO A 126 28.26 4.34 8.10
CA PRO A 126 28.54 5.30 7.03
C PRO A 126 29.70 4.92 6.12
N LYS A 127 30.77 4.37 6.68
CA LYS A 127 31.95 3.92 5.94
C LYS A 127 31.71 2.75 4.99
N ASP A 128 30.68 1.96 5.25
CA ASP A 128 30.33 0.75 4.50
C ASP A 128 29.16 1.01 3.53
N ALA A 129 28.60 2.23 3.53
CA ALA A 129 27.42 2.59 2.75
C ALA A 129 27.64 2.52 1.23
N GLU A 130 28.85 2.83 0.76
CA GLU A 130 29.19 2.80 -0.67
C GLU A 130 29.28 1.37 -1.23
N ALA A 131 29.43 0.36 -0.36
CA ALA A 131 29.46 -1.04 -0.75
C ALA A 131 28.08 -1.68 -0.86
N ALA A 132 27.01 -1.00 -0.38
CA ALA A 132 25.66 -1.49 -0.45
C ALA A 132 25.06 -1.22 -1.84
N ASP A 133 24.39 -2.23 -2.40
CA ASP A 133 23.63 -2.04 -3.63
C ASP A 133 22.30 -1.33 -3.30
N ILE A 134 22.32 -0.01 -3.48
CA ILE A 134 21.19 0.87 -3.12
C ILE A 134 19.94 0.54 -3.93
N GLU A 135 20.07 -0.02 -5.13
CA GLU A 135 18.93 -0.34 -6.01
C GLU A 135 18.05 -1.50 -5.48
N GLU A 136 18.58 -2.32 -4.56
CA GLU A 136 17.80 -3.36 -3.90
C GLU A 136 16.83 -2.85 -2.84
N TYR A 137 16.95 -1.56 -2.44
CA TYR A 137 16.17 -0.98 -1.35
C TYR A 137 15.06 -0.07 -1.86
N SER A 138 13.87 -0.25 -1.30
CA SER A 138 12.71 0.64 -1.56
C SER A 138 12.86 2.01 -0.91
N LEU A 139 13.68 2.09 0.15
CA LEU A 139 13.98 3.32 0.89
C LEU A 139 15.40 3.27 1.45
N VAL A 140 16.15 4.35 1.29
CA VAL A 140 17.44 4.56 1.93
C VAL A 140 17.36 5.72 2.91
N VAL A 141 17.76 5.50 4.15
CA VAL A 141 17.75 6.51 5.21
C VAL A 141 19.17 6.80 5.64
N TYR A 142 19.63 8.02 5.42
CA TYR A 142 20.92 8.51 5.88
C TYR A 142 20.74 9.32 7.16
N ASP A 143 21.37 8.92 8.25
CA ASP A 143 21.30 9.56 9.56
C ASP A 143 22.66 10.15 9.94
N GLY A 144 22.74 11.49 9.94
CA GLY A 144 23.95 12.24 10.28
C GLY A 144 25.07 12.17 9.25
N VAL A 145 24.78 11.70 8.03
CA VAL A 145 25.78 11.49 6.99
C VAL A 145 25.19 11.82 5.61
N LEU A 146 26.07 12.20 4.69
CA LEU A 146 25.75 12.35 3.27
C LEU A 146 26.53 11.30 2.46
N PRO A 147 25.92 10.67 1.45
CA PRO A 147 26.65 9.78 0.54
C PRO A 147 27.57 10.56 -0.39
N GLY A 148 28.64 9.96 -0.85
CA GLY A 148 29.53 10.55 -1.85
C GLY A 148 28.87 10.75 -3.22
N LYS A 149 27.86 9.93 -3.53
CA LYS A 149 27.05 10.03 -4.74
C LYS A 149 25.59 9.71 -4.39
N LEU A 150 24.68 10.54 -4.87
CA LEU A 150 23.23 10.26 -4.76
C LEU A 150 22.81 9.27 -5.86
N SER A 151 21.93 8.35 -5.52
CA SER A 151 21.25 7.54 -6.52
C SER A 151 20.26 8.41 -7.32
N GLU A 152 20.15 8.15 -8.61
CA GLU A 152 19.19 8.79 -9.50
C GLU A 152 17.78 8.17 -9.37
N THR A 153 17.70 7.00 -8.72
CA THR A 153 16.46 6.21 -8.54
C THR A 153 16.26 5.88 -7.06
N GLY A 154 15.00 5.60 -6.70
CA GLY A 154 14.63 5.22 -5.33
C GLY A 154 14.23 6.39 -4.44
N ASN A 155 13.81 6.06 -3.22
CA ASN A 155 13.40 7.03 -2.21
C ASN A 155 14.53 7.21 -1.19
N ILE A 156 14.89 8.46 -0.90
CA ILE A 156 15.97 8.79 0.03
C ILE A 156 15.45 9.76 1.08
N ILE A 157 15.77 9.48 2.34
CA ILE A 157 15.51 10.38 3.47
C ILE A 157 16.84 10.74 4.13
N PHE A 158 17.06 12.03 4.34
CA PHE A 158 18.18 12.53 5.15
C PHE A 158 17.66 12.99 6.50
N ILE A 159 18.27 12.49 7.56
CA ILE A 159 17.99 12.88 8.95
C ILE A 159 19.24 13.53 9.50
N ASN A 160 19.11 14.75 9.97
CA ASN A 160 20.18 15.53 10.57
C ASN A 160 21.49 15.52 9.72
N PRO A 161 21.41 15.85 8.41
CA PRO A 161 22.58 15.83 7.56
C PRO A 161 23.62 16.84 8.05
N PRO A 162 24.93 16.54 7.93
CA PRO A 162 25.97 17.51 8.21
C PRO A 162 25.86 18.72 7.27
N ALA A 163 26.28 19.89 7.71
CA ALA A 163 26.40 21.05 6.83
C ALA A 163 27.37 20.73 5.70
N SER A 164 26.92 20.90 4.45
CA SER A 164 27.79 20.80 3.29
C SER A 164 28.05 22.20 2.74
N ASP A 165 29.31 22.53 2.50
CA ASP A 165 29.68 23.72 1.75
C ASP A 165 29.41 23.45 0.26
N VAL A 166 28.16 23.68 -0.18
CA VAL A 166 27.78 23.70 -1.60
C VAL A 166 27.45 25.12 -1.98
#